data_03e8b6886a67929ea07115f1e2857f38
#
_entry.id   03e8b6886a67929ea07115f1e2857f38
#
_cell.length_a   1.000
_cell.length_b   1.000
_cell.length_c   1.000
_cell.angle_alpha   90.00
_cell.angle_beta   90.00
_cell.angle_gamma   90.00
#
_symmetry.space_group_name_H-M   'P 1'
#
loop_
_entity.id
_entity.type
_entity.pdbx_description
1 polymer ?
#
loop_
_entity_poly.entity_id
_entity_poly.type
_entity_poly.pdbx_seq_one_letter_code
_entity_poly.pdbx_strand_id
1 'polypeptide(L)'
;MVIGGGKLSGTPPYIVDCNRNMYISGSMSNKALGTQFHNQVIPQFVMLRKKRKISQLEMDEILGVAKGLVSKWECGIRKPSGWLFCCWAEALGAEIMLKEKNNGS
;
A
#
# COMPACT_ATOMS: atom_id res chain seq x y z
N MET A 1 4.42 -3.31 -8.61
CA MET A 1 3.46 -3.98 -7.74
C MET A 1 2.06 -3.57 -8.11
N VAL A 2 1.22 -4.54 -8.32
CA VAL A 2 -0.14 -4.24 -8.70
C VAL A 2 -1.06 -4.75 -7.63
N ILE A 3 -1.80 -3.88 -7.02
CA ILE A 3 -2.75 -4.25 -6.01
C ILE A 3 -4.05 -3.61 -6.42
N GLY A 4 -4.90 -4.37 -7.01
CA GLY A 4 -6.17 -3.89 -7.47
C GLY A 4 -6.01 -2.72 -8.36
N GLY A 5 -4.88 -2.56 -8.90
CA GLY A 5 -4.61 -1.32 -9.46
C GLY A 5 -4.92 -1.11 -10.88
N GLY A 6 -5.81 -1.84 -11.37
CA GLY A 6 -6.15 -1.62 -12.73
C GLY A 6 -6.37 -0.20 -13.03
N LYS A 7 -6.82 0.52 -12.05
CA LYS A 7 -7.07 1.85 -12.25
C LYS A 7 -5.90 2.61 -12.64
N LEU A 8 -4.76 2.17 -12.25
CA LEU A 8 -3.57 2.88 -12.56
C LEU A 8 -3.19 2.80 -13.99
N SER A 9 -3.94 2.09 -14.76
CA SER A 9 -3.62 1.99 -16.15
C SER A 9 -3.54 3.34 -16.79
N GLY A 10 -4.24 4.29 -16.28
CA GLY A 10 -4.15 5.59 -16.85
C GLY A 10 -3.08 6.43 -16.25
N THR A 11 -2.28 5.84 -15.40
CA THR A 11 -1.27 6.61 -14.71
C THR A 11 -0.22 7.07 -15.69
N PRO A 12 0.05 8.34 -15.71
CA PRO A 12 1.08 8.83 -16.59
C PRO A 12 2.45 8.39 -16.08
N PRO A 13 3.45 8.56 -16.87
CA PRO A 13 4.79 8.17 -16.45
C PRO A 13 5.33 9.05 -15.35
N TYR A 14 4.58 9.96 -14.88
CA TYR A 14 4.97 10.80 -13.77
C TYR A 14 3.97 10.60 -12.66
N ILE A 15 4.35 11.01 -11.49
CA ILE A 15 3.51 10.91 -10.34
C ILE A 15 2.97 12.28 -10.01
N VAL A 16 1.70 12.34 -9.70
CA VAL A 16 1.11 13.57 -9.25
C VAL A 16 0.79 13.39 -7.78
N ASP A 17 1.48 14.08 -6.94
CA ASP A 17 1.28 13.90 -5.50
C ASP A 17 0.07 14.70 -5.03
N CYS A 18 -0.15 14.74 -3.76
CA CYS A 18 -1.30 15.43 -3.22
C CYS A 18 -1.26 16.90 -3.50
N ASN A 19 -0.11 17.45 -3.73
CA ASN A 19 0.01 18.84 -4.04
C ASN A 19 -0.03 19.10 -5.52
N ARG A 20 -0.28 18.08 -6.27
CA ARG A 20 -0.33 18.17 -7.71
C ARG A 20 1.00 18.41 -8.33
N ASN A 21 2.05 18.20 -7.61
CA ASN A 21 3.38 18.28 -8.20
C ASN A 21 3.60 17.03 -9.00
N MET A 22 4.20 17.18 -10.14
CA MET A 22 4.43 16.07 -11.02
C MET A 22 5.89 15.73 -11.02
N TYR A 23 6.17 14.46 -10.88
CA TYR A 23 7.53 14.01 -10.87
C TYR A 23 7.79 13.10 -12.02
N ILE A 24 9.00 13.10 -12.49
CA ILE A 24 9.44 12.09 -13.40
C ILE A 24 9.59 10.85 -12.55
N SER A 25 9.02 9.77 -12.97
CA SER A 25 8.95 8.59 -12.15
C SER A 25 10.25 8.20 -11.56
N GLY A 26 11.29 8.24 -12.08
CA GLY A 26 12.50 7.76 -11.49
C GLY A 26 13.08 8.67 -10.43
N SER A 27 12.45 9.81 -10.23
CA SER A 27 13.00 10.80 -9.32
C SER A 27 12.20 10.95 -8.05
N MET A 28 11.34 10.01 -7.76
CA MET A 28 10.47 10.17 -6.61
C MET A 28 11.27 10.07 -5.32
N SER A 29 11.02 10.99 -4.42
CA SER A 29 11.69 10.99 -3.14
C SER A 29 11.07 9.94 -2.22
N ASN A 30 11.76 9.62 -1.15
CA ASN A 30 11.23 8.68 -0.18
C ASN A 30 9.91 9.14 0.40
N LYS A 31 9.79 10.43 0.61
CA LYS A 31 8.56 10.98 1.15
C LYS A 31 7.42 10.81 0.18
N ALA A 32 7.67 11.08 -1.09
CA ALA A 32 6.64 10.93 -2.09
C ALA A 32 6.24 9.47 -2.26
N LEU A 33 7.20 8.55 -2.19
CA LEU A 33 6.90 7.14 -2.27
C LEU A 33 6.05 6.71 -1.08
N GLY A 34 6.37 7.23 0.10
CA GLY A 34 5.59 6.90 1.28
C GLY A 34 4.16 7.39 1.18
N THR A 35 3.97 8.59 0.65
CA THR A 35 2.64 9.14 0.47
C THR A 35 1.86 8.32 -0.55
N GLN A 36 2.51 7.94 -1.63
CA GLN A 36 1.87 7.15 -2.65
C GLN A 36 1.48 5.77 -2.09
N PHE A 37 2.36 5.17 -1.33
CA PHE A 37 2.07 3.89 -0.72
C PHE A 37 0.83 4.00 0.17
N HIS A 38 0.81 5.01 1.02
CA HIS A 38 -0.32 5.17 1.92
C HIS A 38 -1.61 5.42 1.14
N ASN A 39 -1.55 6.26 0.12
CA ASN A 39 -2.77 6.65 -0.58
C ASN A 39 -3.28 5.63 -1.57
N GLN A 40 -2.43 4.76 -2.04
CA GLN A 40 -2.83 3.81 -3.07
C GLN A 40 -2.88 2.38 -2.58
N VAL A 41 -2.02 2.02 -1.69
CA VAL A 41 -1.89 0.64 -1.26
C VAL A 41 -2.64 0.38 0.03
N ILE A 42 -2.43 1.21 1.02
CA ILE A 42 -3.02 0.97 2.33
C ILE A 42 -4.55 0.87 2.30
N PRO A 43 -5.25 1.74 1.57
CA PRO A 43 -6.71 1.63 1.55
C PRO A 43 -7.22 0.28 1.06
N GLN A 44 -6.45 -0.38 0.20
CA GLN A 44 -6.86 -1.69 -0.27
C GLN A 44 -6.75 -2.73 0.85
N PHE A 45 -5.74 -2.62 1.68
CA PHE A 45 -5.62 -3.48 2.83
C PHE A 45 -6.76 -3.24 3.81
N VAL A 46 -7.08 -1.99 4.03
CA VAL A 46 -8.17 -1.65 4.94
C VAL A 46 -9.49 -2.22 4.43
N MET A 47 -9.72 -2.06 3.13
CA MET A 47 -10.94 -2.56 2.54
C MET A 47 -11.06 -4.07 2.67
N LEU A 48 -9.98 -4.77 2.39
CA LEU A 48 -9.98 -6.22 2.50
C LEU A 48 -10.17 -6.67 3.95
N ARG A 49 -9.54 -5.97 4.88
CA ARG A 49 -9.70 -6.31 6.28
C ARG A 49 -11.16 -6.16 6.70
N LYS A 50 -11.78 -5.05 6.31
CA LYS A 50 -13.16 -4.81 6.67
C LYS A 50 -14.09 -5.79 5.98
N LYS A 51 -13.78 -6.13 4.75
CA LYS A 51 -14.58 -7.09 4.03
C LYS A 51 -14.58 -8.45 4.74
N ARG A 52 -13.47 -8.80 5.34
CA ARG A 52 -13.37 -10.05 6.06
C ARG A 52 -13.78 -9.92 7.51
N LYS A 53 -14.21 -8.73 7.91
CA LYS A 53 -14.71 -8.47 9.26
C LYS A 53 -13.67 -8.79 10.33
N ILE A 54 -12.45 -8.44 10.04
CA ILE A 54 -11.35 -8.61 10.99
C ILE A 54 -11.05 -7.25 11.59
N SER A 55 -10.98 -7.19 12.92
CA SER A 55 -10.65 -5.93 13.56
C SER A 55 -9.15 -5.68 13.45
N GLN A 56 -8.75 -4.46 13.73
CA GLN A 56 -7.32 -4.14 13.72
C GLN A 56 -6.57 -4.96 14.76
N LEU A 57 -7.17 -5.14 15.92
CA LEU A 57 -6.51 -5.93 16.96
C LEU A 57 -6.43 -7.39 16.59
N GLU A 58 -7.45 -7.91 15.96
CA GLU A 58 -7.40 -9.27 15.48
C GLU A 58 -6.30 -9.46 14.45
N MET A 59 -6.14 -8.45 13.59
CA MET A 59 -5.10 -8.54 12.59
C MET A 59 -3.72 -8.50 13.23
N ASP A 60 -3.54 -7.70 14.28
CA ASP A 60 -2.28 -7.69 15.02
C ASP A 60 -1.97 -9.09 15.52
N GLU A 61 -2.96 -9.78 16.02
CA GLU A 61 -2.76 -11.12 16.55
C GLU A 61 -2.46 -12.12 15.46
N ILE A 62 -3.17 -12.02 14.36
CA ILE A 62 -2.93 -12.90 13.22
C ILE A 62 -1.51 -12.75 12.71
N LEU A 63 -1.03 -11.53 12.68
CA LEU A 63 0.29 -11.26 12.16
C LEU A 63 1.39 -11.46 13.20
N GLY A 64 0.99 -11.57 14.46
CA GLY A 64 1.98 -11.72 15.51
C GLY A 64 2.78 -10.46 15.77
N VAL A 65 2.19 -9.32 15.56
CA VAL A 65 2.88 -8.06 15.76
C VAL A 65 2.37 -7.38 17.01
N ALA A 66 3.03 -6.30 17.39
CA ALA A 66 2.66 -5.58 18.59
C ALA A 66 1.26 -5.01 18.46
N LYS A 67 0.57 -4.98 19.57
CA LYS A 67 -0.77 -4.46 19.60
C LYS A 67 -0.79 -3.02 19.13
N GLY A 68 -1.69 -2.72 18.24
CA GLY A 68 -1.83 -1.36 17.73
C GLY A 68 -0.98 -1.07 16.51
N LEU A 69 -0.17 -2.02 16.07
CA LEU A 69 0.70 -1.74 14.94
C LEU A 69 -0.07 -1.65 13.64
N VAL A 70 -1.05 -2.50 13.44
CA VAL A 70 -1.86 -2.44 12.22
C VAL A 70 -2.59 -1.10 12.15
N SER A 71 -3.06 -0.63 13.28
CA SER A 71 -3.70 0.67 13.32
C SER A 71 -2.74 1.78 12.87
N LYS A 72 -1.50 1.69 13.30
CA LYS A 72 -0.51 2.68 12.92
C LYS A 72 -0.18 2.60 11.44
N TRP A 73 -0.17 1.40 10.88
CA TRP A 73 0.04 1.24 9.45
C TRP A 73 -1.12 1.87 8.67
N GLU A 74 -2.32 1.64 9.13
CA GLU A 74 -3.49 2.16 8.41
C GLU A 74 -3.58 3.67 8.51
N CYS A 75 -3.09 4.23 9.59
CA CYS A 75 -3.09 5.67 9.76
C CYS A 75 -1.90 6.35 9.10
N GLY A 76 -0.93 5.58 8.67
CA GLY A 76 0.24 6.18 8.04
C GLY A 76 1.30 6.62 9.00
N ILE A 77 1.13 6.32 10.31
CA ILE A 77 2.12 6.70 11.31
C ILE A 77 3.35 5.83 11.16
N ARG A 78 3.15 4.58 10.78
CA ARG A 78 4.25 3.66 10.55
C ARG A 78 3.99 2.89 9.28
N LYS A 79 5.04 2.36 8.69
CA LYS A 79 4.92 1.56 7.50
C LYS A 79 5.42 0.16 7.78
N PRO A 80 4.76 -0.86 7.25
CA PRO A 80 5.23 -2.21 7.47
C PRO A 80 6.52 -2.44 6.70
N SER A 81 7.36 -3.31 7.24
CA SER A 81 8.53 -3.74 6.49
C SER A 81 8.06 -4.61 5.33
N GLY A 82 8.97 -4.88 4.41
CA GLY A 82 8.59 -5.70 3.27
C GLY A 82 8.03 -7.05 3.67
N TRP A 83 8.65 -7.67 4.67
CA TRP A 83 8.20 -8.97 5.14
C TRP A 83 6.81 -8.87 5.75
N LEU A 84 6.59 -7.88 6.61
CA LEU A 84 5.30 -7.72 7.25
C LEU A 84 4.23 -7.32 6.25
N PHE A 85 4.62 -6.57 5.23
CA PHE A 85 3.70 -6.20 4.19
C PHE A 85 3.18 -7.45 3.48
N CYS A 86 4.08 -8.37 3.17
CA CYS A 86 3.67 -9.63 2.55
C CYS A 86 2.82 -10.47 3.47
N CYS A 87 3.16 -10.52 4.75
CA CYS A 87 2.38 -11.27 5.71
C CYS A 87 0.96 -10.71 5.83
N TRP A 88 0.86 -9.39 5.82
CA TRP A 88 -0.44 -8.74 5.90
C TRP A 88 -1.29 -9.11 4.70
N ALA A 89 -0.71 -9.04 3.52
CA ALA A 89 -1.44 -9.41 2.31
C ALA A 89 -1.89 -10.86 2.38
N GLU A 90 -0.99 -11.73 2.80
CA GLU A 90 -1.30 -13.15 2.88
C GLU A 90 -2.44 -13.40 3.86
N ALA A 91 -2.42 -12.72 4.99
CA ALA A 91 -3.46 -12.88 5.99
C ALA A 91 -4.82 -12.44 5.47
N LEU A 92 -4.83 -11.55 4.51
CA LEU A 92 -6.06 -11.09 3.90
C LEU A 92 -6.43 -11.88 2.65
N GLY A 93 -5.66 -12.89 2.32
CA GLY A 93 -5.95 -13.69 1.14
C GLY A 93 -5.62 -12.96 -0.15
N ALA A 94 -4.71 -12.03 -0.08
CA ALA A 94 -4.32 -11.26 -1.25
C ALA A 94 -2.89 -11.57 -1.63
N GLU A 95 -2.51 -11.18 -2.81
CA GLU A 95 -1.15 -11.36 -3.29
C GLU A 95 -0.56 -10.03 -3.64
N ILE A 96 0.73 -9.93 -3.45
CA ILE A 96 1.46 -8.77 -3.90
C ILE A 96 2.21 -9.16 -5.14
N MET A 97 1.98 -8.45 -6.21
CA MET A 97 2.60 -8.76 -7.48
C MET A 97 3.28 -7.53 -8.03
N LEU A 98 4.40 -7.75 -8.64
CA LEU A 98 5.09 -6.68 -9.31
C LEU A 98 4.64 -6.62 -10.76
N LYS A 99 4.47 -5.42 -11.23
CA LYS A 99 4.14 -5.22 -12.62
C LYS A 99 5.08 -4.17 -13.16
N GLU A 100 5.67 -4.47 -14.27
CA GLU A 100 6.57 -3.53 -14.89
C GLU A 100 5.79 -2.31 -15.32
N LYS A 101 6.31 -1.14 -15.04
CA LYS A 101 5.65 0.05 -15.47
C LYS A 101 5.71 0.16 -16.97
N ASN A 102 4.58 0.46 -17.54
CA ASN A 102 4.54 0.68 -18.95
C ASN A 102 4.64 2.16 -19.18
N ASN A 103 5.81 2.66 -19.14
CA ASN A 103 5.98 4.09 -19.16
C ASN A 103 6.18 4.62 -20.55
N GLY A 104 5.29 4.31 -21.35
CA GLY A 104 5.32 4.89 -22.67
C GLY A 104 6.16 4.09 -23.62
N SER A 105 6.56 3.01 -23.19
CA SER A 105 7.31 2.17 -24.08
C SER A 105 6.40 1.10 -24.54
#